data_1cd1bf2ee27776363c8004b9da427a1d
#
_entry.id   1cd1bf2ee27776363c8004b9da427a1d
#
_cell.length_a   1.000
_cell.length_b   1.000
_cell.length_c   1.000
_cell.angle_alpha   90.00
_cell.angle_beta   90.00
_cell.angle_gamma   90.00
#
_symmetry.space_group_name_H-M   'P 1'
#
loop_
_entity.id
_entity.type
_entity.pdbx_description
1 polymer ?
#
loop_
_entity_poly.entity_id
_entity_poly.type
_entity_poly.pdbx_seq_one_letter_code
_entity_poly.pdbx_strand_id
1 'polypeptide(L)'
;QKTTVFNKPVGVVRSNVGAQQVGNAISQAASGIQRAAFQQASVLAEKKGINLAQAAEESRITTINPETGKPEAYAAPEGFGTIAAEAYQRVVDKRYENSMNKELKLKAQEVAIKYPLDESSYSDIMSDYIAQMSENAEGKYKQFIKNTGEFYLAETSLNIKERIATRAREDAASSVLDIVDDLGT
;
A
#
# COMPACT_ATOMS: atom_id res chain seq x y z
N GLN A 1 53.40 -70.27 -49.92
CA GLN A 1 52.94 -69.81 -48.61
C GLN A 1 52.14 -68.50 -48.81
N LYS A 2 50.80 -68.54 -48.55
CA LYS A 2 49.95 -67.37 -48.62
C LYS A 2 49.84 -66.76 -47.21
N THR A 3 50.35 -65.54 -47.04
CA THR A 3 50.22 -64.79 -45.80
C THR A 3 48.90 -64.01 -45.80
N THR A 4 47.97 -64.39 -44.96
CA THR A 4 46.71 -63.69 -44.78
C THR A 4 46.91 -62.55 -43.81
N VAL A 5 46.84 -61.30 -44.27
CA VAL A 5 46.87 -60.13 -43.42
C VAL A 5 45.45 -59.85 -42.87
N PHE A 6 45.26 -60.08 -41.59
CA PHE A 6 44.03 -59.71 -40.88
C PHE A 6 44.05 -58.19 -40.65
N ASN A 7 43.26 -57.42 -41.41
CA ASN A 7 42.95 -56.04 -41.04
C ASN A 7 41.91 -56.06 -39.92
N LYS A 8 42.31 -55.70 -38.69
CA LYS A 8 41.39 -55.34 -37.64
C LYS A 8 40.70 -54.03 -37.99
N PRO A 9 39.36 -53.96 -37.98
CA PRO A 9 38.67 -52.66 -38.10
C PRO A 9 38.97 -51.82 -36.84
N VAL A 10 39.59 -50.66 -37.06
CA VAL A 10 39.73 -49.61 -36.02
C VAL A 10 38.32 -49.08 -35.75
N GLY A 11 37.74 -49.47 -34.65
CA GLY A 11 36.44 -48.92 -34.17
C GLY A 11 36.65 -47.42 -33.88
N VAL A 12 36.04 -46.62 -34.73
CA VAL A 12 35.91 -45.17 -34.44
C VAL A 12 34.92 -45.04 -33.31
N VAL A 13 35.45 -44.91 -32.07
CA VAL A 13 34.64 -44.46 -30.93
C VAL A 13 34.28 -42.99 -31.16
N ARG A 14 33.14 -42.75 -31.81
CA ARG A 14 32.51 -41.43 -31.82
C ARG A 14 32.09 -41.13 -30.39
N SER A 15 32.85 -40.34 -29.70
CA SER A 15 32.47 -39.83 -28.38
C SER A 15 31.24 -38.88 -28.55
N ASN A 16 30.06 -39.40 -28.25
CA ASN A 16 28.83 -38.61 -28.21
C ASN A 16 28.82 -37.54 -27.09
N VAL A 17 29.89 -37.46 -26.30
CA VAL A 17 30.03 -36.52 -25.18
C VAL A 17 30.04 -35.07 -25.64
N GLY A 18 30.66 -34.74 -26.78
CA GLY A 18 30.65 -33.38 -27.33
C GLY A 18 29.26 -32.92 -27.80
N ALA A 19 28.51 -33.81 -28.43
CA ALA A 19 27.15 -33.48 -28.92
C ALA A 19 26.16 -33.24 -27.77
N GLN A 20 26.26 -34.01 -26.67
CA GLN A 20 25.46 -33.80 -25.47
C GLN A 20 25.84 -32.52 -24.73
N GLN A 21 27.14 -32.18 -24.63
CA GLN A 21 27.58 -30.92 -24.01
C GLN A 21 27.13 -29.70 -24.80
N VAL A 22 27.20 -29.73 -26.12
CA VAL A 22 26.70 -28.64 -26.99
C VAL A 22 25.18 -28.53 -26.90
N GLY A 23 24.44 -29.64 -26.88
CA GLY A 23 22.99 -29.66 -26.71
C GLY A 23 22.56 -29.05 -25.37
N ASN A 24 23.25 -29.41 -24.28
CA ASN A 24 22.99 -28.86 -22.95
C ASN A 24 23.32 -27.35 -22.88
N ALA A 25 24.42 -26.90 -23.48
CA ALA A 25 24.79 -25.50 -23.53
C ALA A 25 23.76 -24.65 -24.33
N ILE A 26 23.26 -25.17 -25.45
CA ILE A 26 22.21 -24.52 -26.25
C ILE A 26 20.90 -24.46 -25.47
N SER A 27 20.52 -25.54 -24.79
CA SER A 27 19.32 -25.59 -23.95
C SER A 27 19.39 -24.60 -22.78
N GLN A 28 20.55 -24.51 -22.12
CA GLN A 28 20.77 -23.53 -21.04
C GLN A 28 20.76 -22.09 -21.55
N ALA A 29 21.38 -21.82 -22.70
CA ALA A 29 21.35 -20.50 -23.33
C ALA A 29 19.94 -20.11 -23.74
N ALA A 30 19.17 -21.01 -24.36
CA ALA A 30 17.78 -20.78 -24.74
C ALA A 30 16.88 -20.50 -23.53
N SER A 31 17.05 -21.26 -22.43
CA SER A 31 16.32 -21.03 -21.19
C SER A 31 16.73 -19.72 -20.51
N GLY A 32 17.98 -19.30 -20.61
CA GLY A 32 18.47 -18.01 -20.15
C GLY A 32 17.85 -16.84 -20.90
N ILE A 33 17.81 -16.93 -22.23
CA ILE A 33 17.18 -15.93 -23.11
C ILE A 33 15.67 -15.84 -22.85
N GLN A 34 14.98 -16.97 -22.70
CA GLN A 34 13.54 -16.98 -22.38
C GLN A 34 13.27 -16.32 -21.02
N ARG A 35 14.07 -16.60 -20.00
CA ARG A 35 13.93 -15.94 -18.67
C ARG A 35 14.18 -14.45 -18.76
N ALA A 36 15.21 -14.00 -19.47
CA ALA A 36 15.51 -12.59 -19.65
C ALA A 36 14.40 -11.87 -20.44
N ALA A 37 13.87 -12.48 -21.50
CA ALA A 37 12.75 -11.94 -22.26
C ALA A 37 11.47 -11.85 -21.44
N PHE A 38 11.17 -12.87 -20.64
CA PHE A 38 10.02 -12.87 -19.70
C PHE A 38 10.17 -11.79 -18.63
N GLN A 39 11.37 -11.64 -18.04
CA GLN A 39 11.64 -10.58 -17.07
C GLN A 39 11.48 -9.19 -17.68
N GLN A 40 12.00 -8.96 -18.88
CA GLN A 40 11.80 -7.67 -19.59
C GLN A 40 10.34 -7.41 -19.88
N ALA A 41 9.59 -8.40 -20.36
CA ALA A 41 8.17 -8.27 -20.65
C ALA A 41 7.36 -7.96 -19.38
N SER A 42 7.68 -8.61 -18.25
CA SER A 42 7.03 -8.34 -16.98
C SER A 42 7.30 -6.94 -16.44
N VAL A 43 8.55 -6.45 -16.54
CA VAL A 43 8.92 -5.08 -16.14
C VAL A 43 8.21 -4.03 -17.01
N LEU A 44 8.10 -4.27 -18.31
CA LEU A 44 7.39 -3.37 -19.21
C LEU A 44 5.88 -3.35 -18.93
N ALA A 45 5.29 -4.51 -18.66
CA ALA A 45 3.88 -4.63 -18.29
C ALA A 45 3.60 -3.93 -16.96
N GLU A 46 4.46 -4.11 -15.96
CA GLU A 46 4.37 -3.42 -14.67
C GLU A 46 4.44 -1.90 -14.83
N LYS A 47 5.44 -1.39 -15.56
CA LYS A 47 5.57 0.05 -15.85
C LYS A 47 4.35 0.60 -16.58
N LYS A 48 3.78 -0.15 -17.53
CA LYS A 48 2.55 0.27 -18.23
C LYS A 48 1.38 0.40 -17.25
N GLY A 49 1.19 -0.56 -16.36
CA GLY A 49 0.15 -0.52 -15.34
C GLY A 49 0.32 0.69 -14.40
N ILE A 50 1.53 0.91 -13.89
CA ILE A 50 1.85 2.05 -13.02
C ILE A 50 1.59 3.39 -13.72
N ASN A 51 2.10 3.57 -14.95
CA ASN A 51 1.95 4.83 -15.68
C ASN A 51 0.49 5.16 -15.95
N LEU A 52 -0.32 4.17 -16.33
CA LEU A 52 -1.74 4.36 -16.56
C LEU A 52 -2.52 4.68 -15.28
N ALA A 53 -2.16 4.03 -14.16
CA ALA A 53 -2.76 4.34 -12.87
C ALA A 53 -2.38 5.74 -12.37
N GLN A 54 -1.14 6.19 -12.63
CA GLN A 54 -0.70 7.55 -12.29
C GLN A 54 -1.35 8.62 -13.17
N ALA A 55 -1.62 8.31 -14.44
CA ALA A 55 -2.29 9.21 -15.36
C ALA A 55 -3.82 9.28 -15.14
N ALA A 56 -4.40 8.35 -14.36
CA ALA A 56 -5.81 8.42 -14.01
C ALA A 56 -6.11 9.69 -13.19
N GLU A 57 -7.14 10.42 -13.59
CA GLU A 57 -7.56 11.64 -12.88
C GLU A 57 -7.89 11.33 -11.41
N GLU A 58 -7.59 12.26 -10.50
CA GLU A 58 -7.89 12.10 -9.07
C GLU A 58 -9.38 11.84 -8.80
N SER A 59 -10.26 12.41 -9.62
CA SER A 59 -11.71 12.18 -9.56
C SER A 59 -12.15 10.74 -9.87
N ARG A 60 -11.25 9.92 -10.40
CA ARG A 60 -11.50 8.51 -10.77
C ARG A 60 -10.76 7.50 -9.92
N ILE A 61 -10.28 7.89 -8.74
CA ILE A 61 -9.64 6.96 -7.81
C ILE A 61 -10.67 5.98 -7.24
N THR A 62 -11.92 6.43 -7.11
CA THR A 62 -13.02 5.62 -6.61
C THR A 62 -14.14 5.55 -7.63
N THR A 63 -14.82 4.42 -7.66
CA THR A 63 -16.09 4.22 -8.35
C THR A 63 -17.12 3.74 -7.34
N ILE A 64 -18.40 3.87 -7.69
CA ILE A 64 -19.46 3.27 -6.90
C ILE A 64 -19.74 1.88 -7.46
N ASN A 65 -19.56 0.86 -6.63
CA ASN A 65 -19.92 -0.50 -7.01
C ASN A 65 -21.44 -0.56 -7.26
N PRO A 66 -21.89 -0.94 -8.45
CA PRO A 66 -23.31 -0.93 -8.80
C PRO A 66 -24.14 -1.97 -8.02
N GLU A 67 -23.51 -3.01 -7.49
CA GLU A 67 -24.19 -4.07 -6.74
C GLU A 67 -24.34 -3.72 -5.26
N THR A 68 -23.34 -3.07 -4.68
CA THR A 68 -23.29 -2.77 -3.24
C THR A 68 -23.61 -1.31 -2.92
N GLY A 69 -23.57 -0.42 -3.90
CA GLY A 69 -23.71 1.03 -3.72
C GLY A 69 -22.55 1.69 -2.95
N LYS A 70 -21.46 0.95 -2.70
CA LYS A 70 -20.33 1.41 -1.89
C LYS A 70 -19.19 1.94 -2.74
N PRO A 71 -18.44 2.94 -2.24
CA PRO A 71 -17.20 3.36 -2.88
C PRO A 71 -16.18 2.23 -2.88
N GLU A 72 -15.55 2.00 -4.02
CA GLU A 72 -14.44 1.07 -4.18
C GLU A 72 -13.34 1.69 -5.03
N ALA A 73 -12.12 1.15 -4.93
CA ALA A 73 -11.03 1.59 -5.76
C ALA A 73 -11.28 1.24 -7.23
N TYR A 74 -10.93 2.15 -8.13
CA TYR A 74 -11.17 1.98 -9.56
C TYR A 74 -10.47 0.73 -10.08
N ALA A 75 -11.22 -0.15 -10.73
CA ALA A 75 -10.68 -1.39 -11.28
C ALA A 75 -9.75 -1.14 -12.48
N ALA A 76 -8.80 -2.04 -12.70
CA ALA A 76 -7.95 -2.00 -13.89
C ALA A 76 -8.82 -2.14 -15.17
N PRO A 77 -8.52 -1.37 -16.23
CA PRO A 77 -9.23 -1.48 -17.49
C PRO A 77 -9.17 -2.89 -18.09
N GLU A 78 -10.23 -3.30 -18.78
CA GLU A 78 -10.25 -4.56 -19.50
C GLU A 78 -9.14 -4.66 -20.54
N GLY A 79 -8.63 -5.87 -20.78
CA GLY A 79 -7.56 -6.13 -21.74
C GLY A 79 -6.14 -5.91 -21.21
N PHE A 80 -5.98 -5.62 -19.93
CA PHE A 80 -4.67 -5.66 -19.28
C PHE A 80 -4.26 -7.11 -19.04
N GLY A 81 -2.98 -7.43 -19.33
CA GLY A 81 -2.38 -8.66 -18.84
C GLY A 81 -2.28 -8.62 -17.29
N THR A 82 -2.27 -9.77 -16.64
CA THR A 82 -2.29 -9.93 -15.19
C THR A 82 -1.28 -9.01 -14.46
N ILE A 83 -0.02 -8.97 -14.93
CA ILE A 83 1.05 -8.16 -14.31
C ILE A 83 0.73 -6.65 -14.38
N ALA A 84 0.22 -6.18 -15.54
CA ALA A 84 -0.13 -4.76 -15.70
C ALA A 84 -1.37 -4.39 -14.86
N ALA A 85 -2.36 -5.29 -14.79
CA ALA A 85 -3.57 -5.09 -13.99
C ALA A 85 -3.25 -5.04 -12.50
N GLU A 86 -2.41 -5.95 -11.99
CA GLU A 86 -1.97 -5.95 -10.59
C GLU A 86 -1.15 -4.70 -10.25
N ALA A 87 -0.26 -4.27 -11.15
CA ALA A 87 0.52 -3.06 -10.94
C ALA A 87 -0.36 -1.82 -10.94
N TYR A 88 -1.33 -1.73 -11.84
CA TYR A 88 -2.35 -0.69 -11.87
C TYR A 88 -3.14 -0.65 -10.56
N GLN A 89 -3.66 -1.80 -10.13
CA GLN A 89 -4.49 -1.91 -8.94
C GLN A 89 -3.72 -1.50 -7.67
N ARG A 90 -2.46 -1.92 -7.52
CA ARG A 90 -1.62 -1.49 -6.39
C ARG A 90 -1.47 0.03 -6.29
N VAL A 91 -1.31 0.72 -7.43
CA VAL A 91 -1.20 2.18 -7.43
C VAL A 91 -2.53 2.84 -7.07
N VAL A 92 -3.63 2.35 -7.64
CA VAL A 92 -4.99 2.87 -7.36
C VAL A 92 -5.36 2.63 -5.90
N ASP A 93 -5.11 1.43 -5.37
CA ASP A 93 -5.35 1.11 -3.95
C ASP A 93 -4.58 2.05 -3.03
N LYS A 94 -3.29 2.30 -3.36
CA LYS A 94 -2.46 3.22 -2.57
C LYS A 94 -2.96 4.67 -2.61
N ARG A 95 -3.43 5.13 -3.77
CA ARG A 95 -4.04 6.47 -3.90
C ARG A 95 -5.34 6.56 -3.10
N TYR A 96 -6.17 5.50 -3.13
CA TYR A 96 -7.38 5.42 -2.33
C TYR A 96 -7.08 5.48 -0.83
N GLU A 97 -6.14 4.67 -0.33
CA GLU A 97 -5.67 4.72 1.05
C GLU A 97 -5.16 6.12 1.45
N ASN A 98 -4.37 6.77 0.59
CA ASN A 98 -3.88 8.12 0.83
C ASN A 98 -5.02 9.15 0.91
N SER A 99 -6.06 9.01 0.07
CA SER A 99 -7.25 9.86 0.11
C SER A 99 -8.01 9.68 1.44
N MET A 100 -8.22 8.43 1.86
CA MET A 100 -8.87 8.11 3.14
C MET A 100 -8.06 8.63 4.33
N ASN A 101 -6.74 8.47 4.30
CA ASN A 101 -5.84 8.98 5.32
C ASN A 101 -5.95 10.51 5.45
N LYS A 102 -5.96 11.22 4.32
CA LYS A 102 -6.12 12.69 4.30
C LYS A 102 -7.47 13.10 4.87
N GLU A 103 -8.53 12.42 4.51
CA GLU A 103 -9.88 12.69 4.98
C GLU A 103 -10.01 12.48 6.49
N LEU A 104 -9.51 11.37 7.02
CA LEU A 104 -9.48 11.09 8.46
C LEU A 104 -8.69 12.15 9.24
N LYS A 105 -7.52 12.56 8.71
CA LYS A 105 -6.70 13.60 9.31
C LYS A 105 -7.40 14.95 9.36
N LEU A 106 -8.04 15.35 8.26
CA LEU A 106 -8.78 16.61 8.18
C LEU A 106 -9.97 16.60 9.15
N LYS A 107 -10.68 15.47 9.24
CA LYS A 107 -11.80 15.34 10.18
C LYS A 107 -11.33 15.43 11.62
N ALA A 108 -10.23 14.75 11.98
CA ALA A 108 -9.66 14.85 13.31
C ALA A 108 -9.29 16.30 13.68
N GLN A 109 -8.68 17.04 12.75
CA GLN A 109 -8.34 18.44 12.94
C GLN A 109 -9.59 19.33 13.08
N GLU A 110 -10.60 19.15 12.22
CA GLU A 110 -11.87 19.90 12.28
C GLU A 110 -12.54 19.72 13.65
N VAL A 111 -12.69 18.48 14.10
CA VAL A 111 -13.34 18.18 15.39
C VAL A 111 -12.52 18.71 16.56
N ALA A 112 -11.18 18.62 16.51
CA ALA A 112 -10.31 19.16 17.56
C ALA A 112 -10.35 20.70 17.66
N ILE A 113 -10.56 21.39 16.56
CA ILE A 113 -10.77 22.85 16.54
C ILE A 113 -12.12 23.20 17.18
N LYS A 114 -13.13 22.38 16.92
CA LYS A 114 -14.48 22.61 17.47
C LYS A 114 -14.59 22.28 18.95
N TYR A 115 -13.82 21.30 19.42
CA TYR A 115 -13.83 20.81 20.80
C TYR A 115 -12.40 20.84 21.42
N PRO A 116 -11.77 22.00 21.54
CA PRO A 116 -10.36 22.11 21.88
C PRO A 116 -10.01 21.70 23.32
N LEU A 117 -11.00 21.66 24.22
CA LEU A 117 -10.89 21.33 25.65
C LEU A 117 -11.93 20.29 26.09
N ASP A 118 -12.57 19.60 25.15
CA ASP A 118 -13.56 18.55 25.42
C ASP A 118 -13.18 17.27 24.69
N GLU A 119 -12.37 16.47 25.36
CA GLU A 119 -11.86 15.20 24.86
C GLU A 119 -12.97 14.16 24.66
N SER A 120 -14.00 14.16 25.51
CA SER A 120 -15.12 13.21 25.38
C SER A 120 -15.89 13.45 24.09
N SER A 121 -16.35 14.69 23.85
CA SER A 121 -17.06 15.03 22.60
C SER A 121 -16.19 14.80 21.36
N TYR A 122 -14.88 15.07 21.45
CA TYR A 122 -13.94 14.76 20.37
C TYR A 122 -13.91 13.25 20.06
N SER A 123 -13.71 12.43 21.12
CA SER A 123 -13.60 10.98 20.97
C SER A 123 -14.87 10.34 20.43
N ASP A 124 -16.03 10.75 20.91
CA ASP A 124 -17.32 10.21 20.46
C ASP A 124 -17.56 10.49 18.98
N ILE A 125 -17.38 11.77 18.55
CA ILE A 125 -17.57 12.18 17.16
C ILE A 125 -16.59 11.49 16.22
N MET A 126 -15.32 11.36 16.61
CA MET A 126 -14.32 10.70 15.78
C MET A 126 -14.57 9.19 15.70
N SER A 127 -14.97 8.55 16.79
CA SER A 127 -15.31 7.12 16.79
C SER A 127 -16.47 6.81 15.87
N ASP A 128 -17.53 7.61 15.92
CA ASP A 128 -18.69 7.48 15.03
C ASP A 128 -18.30 7.70 13.56
N TYR A 129 -17.48 8.70 13.29
CA TYR A 129 -17.00 8.97 11.94
C TYR A 129 -16.17 7.81 11.36
N ILE A 130 -15.22 7.26 12.16
CA ILE A 130 -14.41 6.11 11.77
C ILE A 130 -15.28 4.88 11.50
N ALA A 131 -16.29 4.63 12.35
CA ALA A 131 -17.22 3.53 12.17
C ALA A 131 -18.01 3.68 10.87
N GLN A 132 -18.63 4.83 10.61
CA GLN A 132 -19.37 5.11 9.38
C GLN A 132 -18.51 4.99 8.13
N MET A 133 -17.29 5.56 8.15
CA MET A 133 -16.37 5.48 7.02
C MET A 133 -15.95 4.03 6.75
N SER A 134 -15.69 3.25 7.81
CA SER A 134 -15.36 1.84 7.70
C SER A 134 -16.51 0.99 7.19
N GLU A 135 -17.75 1.24 7.60
CA GLU A 135 -18.93 0.53 7.12
C GLU A 135 -19.20 0.77 5.64
N ASN A 136 -18.98 1.99 5.17
CA ASN A 136 -19.16 2.39 3.79
C ASN A 136 -18.03 1.95 2.86
N ALA A 137 -16.87 1.55 3.39
CA ALA A 137 -15.75 1.13 2.59
C ALA A 137 -15.85 -0.35 2.15
N GLU A 138 -15.17 -0.68 1.05
CA GLU A 138 -14.94 -2.05 0.62
C GLU A 138 -14.13 -2.83 1.68
N GLY A 139 -14.41 -4.14 1.82
CA GLY A 139 -13.87 -4.97 2.89
C GLY A 139 -12.35 -4.90 3.07
N LYS A 140 -11.59 -4.83 1.97
CA LYS A 140 -10.12 -4.75 2.01
C LYS A 140 -9.58 -3.46 2.65
N TYR A 141 -10.35 -2.35 2.64
CA TYR A 141 -9.92 -1.08 3.22
C TYR A 141 -10.43 -0.84 4.64
N LYS A 142 -11.39 -1.64 5.13
CA LYS A 142 -11.98 -1.45 6.46
C LYS A 142 -10.94 -1.42 7.57
N GLN A 143 -9.99 -2.35 7.52
CA GLN A 143 -8.93 -2.42 8.53
C GLN A 143 -7.98 -1.23 8.46
N PHE A 144 -7.65 -0.77 7.23
CA PHE A 144 -6.83 0.42 7.04
C PHE A 144 -7.51 1.66 7.64
N ILE A 145 -8.81 1.87 7.36
CA ILE A 145 -9.58 3.00 7.88
C ILE A 145 -9.64 2.98 9.41
N LYS A 146 -9.92 1.81 10.01
CA LYS A 146 -9.95 1.66 11.46
C LYS A 146 -8.60 2.00 12.09
N ASN A 147 -7.53 1.36 11.65
CA ASN A 147 -6.20 1.57 12.21
C ASN A 147 -5.74 3.03 12.07
N THR A 148 -5.98 3.64 10.90
CA THR A 148 -5.58 5.02 10.64
C THR A 148 -6.44 6.01 11.44
N GLY A 149 -7.75 5.74 11.53
CA GLY A 149 -8.68 6.54 12.32
C GLY A 149 -8.37 6.50 13.81
N GLU A 150 -8.14 5.30 14.36
CA GLU A 150 -7.74 5.11 15.76
C GLU A 150 -6.40 5.79 16.08
N PHE A 151 -5.47 5.80 15.15
CA PHE A 151 -4.21 6.54 15.29
C PHE A 151 -4.48 8.04 15.47
N TYR A 152 -5.26 8.66 14.58
CA TYR A 152 -5.58 10.10 14.69
C TYR A 152 -6.44 10.43 15.90
N LEU A 153 -7.35 9.53 16.27
CA LEU A 153 -8.16 9.66 17.48
C LEU A 153 -7.25 9.71 18.72
N ALA A 154 -6.33 8.76 18.85
CA ALA A 154 -5.44 8.68 20.00
C ALA A 154 -4.45 9.86 20.07
N GLU A 155 -3.81 10.22 18.94
CA GLU A 155 -2.86 11.33 18.87
C GLU A 155 -3.51 12.66 19.25
N THR A 156 -4.68 12.94 18.68
CA THR A 156 -5.38 14.21 18.91
C THR A 156 -6.02 14.26 20.27
N SER A 157 -6.56 13.15 20.78
CA SER A 157 -7.09 13.04 22.14
C SER A 157 -6.03 13.34 23.18
N LEU A 158 -4.80 12.83 22.99
CA LEU A 158 -3.67 13.16 23.86
C LEU A 158 -3.36 14.66 23.87
N ASN A 159 -3.32 15.29 22.68
CA ASN A 159 -3.10 16.74 22.55
C ASN A 159 -4.19 17.56 23.26
N ILE A 160 -5.45 17.13 23.19
CA ILE A 160 -6.55 17.80 23.88
C ILE A 160 -6.38 17.67 25.41
N LYS A 161 -6.05 16.46 25.90
CA LYS A 161 -5.77 16.23 27.33
C LYS A 161 -4.62 17.10 27.87
N GLU A 162 -3.56 17.25 27.09
CA GLU A 162 -2.44 18.13 27.45
C GLU A 162 -2.87 19.59 27.54
N ARG A 163 -3.72 20.08 26.61
CA ARG A 163 -4.29 21.43 26.66
C ARG A 163 -5.16 21.64 27.90
N ILE A 164 -6.02 20.67 28.22
CA ILE A 164 -6.85 20.70 29.42
C ILE A 164 -5.97 20.80 30.67
N ALA A 165 -4.93 19.95 30.77
CA ALA A 165 -4.01 19.97 31.90
C ALA A 165 -3.23 21.27 32.02
N THR A 166 -2.79 21.85 30.90
CA THR A 166 -2.11 23.15 30.86
C THR A 166 -3.04 24.26 31.33
N ARG A 167 -4.26 24.30 30.84
CA ARG A 167 -5.27 25.27 31.24
C ARG A 167 -5.57 25.20 32.73
N ALA A 168 -5.76 23.99 33.26
CA ALA A 168 -5.99 23.80 34.70
C ALA A 168 -4.82 24.31 35.58
N ARG A 169 -3.57 24.13 35.11
CA ARG A 169 -2.39 24.68 35.80
C ARG A 169 -2.35 26.21 35.77
N GLU A 170 -2.67 26.81 34.63
CA GLU A 170 -2.74 28.27 34.47
C GLU A 170 -3.82 28.87 35.38
N ASP A 171 -5.01 28.28 35.41
CA ASP A 171 -6.12 28.70 36.24
C ASP A 171 -5.78 28.56 37.73
N ALA A 172 -5.11 27.48 38.14
CA ALA A 172 -4.64 27.30 39.53
C ALA A 172 -3.58 28.32 39.89
N ALA A 173 -2.63 28.62 39.02
CA ALA A 173 -1.60 29.63 39.26
C ALA A 173 -2.21 31.03 39.39
N SER A 174 -3.18 31.40 38.53
CA SER A 174 -3.92 32.65 38.62
C SER A 174 -4.65 32.79 39.98
N SER A 175 -5.36 31.71 40.39
CA SER A 175 -6.08 31.71 41.68
C SER A 175 -5.15 31.91 42.90
N VAL A 176 -3.92 31.39 42.84
CA VAL A 176 -2.92 31.60 43.90
C VAL A 176 -2.46 33.05 43.93
N LEU A 177 -2.24 33.67 42.78
CA LEU A 177 -1.85 35.09 42.70
C LEU A 177 -2.95 36.02 43.23
N ASP A 178 -4.20 35.76 42.92
CA ASP A 178 -5.35 36.51 43.42
C ASP A 178 -5.45 36.44 44.96
N ILE A 179 -5.22 35.23 45.54
CA ILE A 179 -5.20 35.06 46.98
C ILE A 179 -4.03 35.85 47.65
N VAL A 180 -2.86 35.84 47.02
CA VAL A 180 -1.68 36.59 47.55
C VAL A 180 -1.92 38.10 47.53
N ASP A 181 -2.53 38.61 46.47
CA ASP A 181 -2.87 40.02 46.35
C ASP A 181 -3.92 40.46 47.38
N ASP A 182 -4.94 39.61 47.65
CA ASP A 182 -5.97 39.86 48.67
C ASP A 182 -5.40 39.88 50.12
N LEU A 183 -4.35 39.08 50.37
CA LEU A 183 -3.71 39.01 51.69
C LEU A 183 -2.69 40.12 51.90
N GLY A 184 -2.25 40.82 50.87
CA GLY A 184 -1.25 41.88 50.91
C GLY A 184 -1.82 43.29 51.08
N THR A 185 -3.15 43.43 51.07
CA THR A 185 -3.87 44.68 51.32
C THR A 185 -4.46 44.69 52.71
#